data_3c33cfe9879952662d820e30be55d73e
#
_entry.id   3c33cfe9879952662d820e30be55d73e
#
_cell.length_a   1.000
_cell.length_b   1.000
_cell.length_c   1.000
_cell.angle_alpha   90.00
_cell.angle_beta   90.00
_cell.angle_gamma   90.00
#
_symmetry.space_group_name_H-M   'P 1'
#
loop_
_entity.id
_entity.type
_entity.pdbx_description
1 polymer ?
#
loop_
_entity_poly.entity_id
_entity_poly.type
_entity_poly.pdbx_seq_one_letter_code
_entity_poly.pdbx_strand_id
1 'polypeptide(L)'
;MKTQAPQAKKQTVKKTRPKKPKEDYCTFVVEVIDWELTYLFSINHDQKYRPNPYEEYLHLDIKGILREPKKFDGKEIDVTFMGDRNMTPDINNPASTIKPISLGFLKIRGDHRQFIGSIPQDSLPLIAPMLESKRIRFLHLHGSSLHHCTASIKSIHFFNDFDLEEW
;
A
#
# COMPACT_ATOMS: atom_id res chain seq x y z
N MET A 1 52.14 -36.47 45.13
CA MET A 1 51.51 -35.12 45.01
C MET A 1 51.13 -34.92 43.58
N LYS A 2 49.83 -34.92 43.26
CA LYS A 2 49.32 -34.69 41.90
C LYS A 2 48.72 -33.27 41.85
N THR A 3 49.35 -32.39 41.09
CA THR A 3 48.95 -31.00 40.88
C THR A 3 47.83 -30.96 39.85
N GLN A 4 46.62 -30.52 40.24
CA GLN A 4 45.49 -30.28 39.33
C GLN A 4 45.65 -28.91 38.70
N ALA A 5 45.54 -28.84 37.34
CA ALA A 5 45.51 -27.60 36.59
C ALA A 5 44.13 -26.96 36.64
N PRO A 6 44.04 -25.62 36.67
CA PRO A 6 42.76 -24.91 36.74
C PRO A 6 42.01 -24.93 35.40
N GLN A 7 40.73 -25.36 35.46
CA GLN A 7 39.82 -25.31 34.31
C GLN A 7 39.38 -23.87 34.03
N ALA A 8 39.67 -23.39 32.81
CA ALA A 8 39.19 -22.09 32.32
C ALA A 8 37.69 -22.13 32.02
N LYS A 9 36.91 -21.30 32.69
CA LYS A 9 35.48 -21.10 32.44
C LYS A 9 35.27 -20.41 31.10
N LYS A 10 34.66 -21.08 30.12
CA LYS A 10 34.22 -20.49 28.85
C LYS A 10 33.09 -19.52 29.14
N GLN A 11 33.36 -18.21 28.95
CA GLN A 11 32.34 -17.18 28.96
C GLN A 11 31.49 -17.28 27.69
N THR A 12 30.25 -17.66 27.83
CA THR A 12 29.25 -17.66 26.75
C THR A 12 28.79 -16.21 26.47
N VAL A 13 29.31 -15.60 25.42
CA VAL A 13 28.84 -14.30 24.93
C VAL A 13 27.42 -14.47 24.40
N LYS A 14 26.43 -13.92 25.11
CA LYS A 14 25.05 -13.84 24.65
C LYS A 14 25.01 -12.96 23.40
N LYS A 15 24.81 -13.54 22.21
CA LYS A 15 24.49 -12.80 20.99
C LYS A 15 23.16 -12.09 21.20
N THR A 16 23.20 -10.78 21.46
CA THR A 16 22.04 -9.90 21.43
C THR A 16 21.47 -9.90 20.01
N ARG A 17 20.22 -10.35 19.85
CA ARG A 17 19.51 -10.25 18.56
C ARG A 17 19.46 -8.76 18.17
N PRO A 18 19.80 -8.41 16.92
CA PRO A 18 19.69 -7.04 16.46
C PRO A 18 18.22 -6.60 16.62
N LYS A 19 18.00 -5.45 17.28
CA LYS A 19 16.67 -4.83 17.35
C LYS A 19 16.23 -4.56 15.91
N LYS A 20 15.02 -5.04 15.54
CA LYS A 20 14.39 -4.64 14.27
C LYS A 20 14.41 -3.11 14.20
N PRO A 21 14.86 -2.50 13.09
CA PRO A 21 14.78 -1.06 12.91
C PRO A 21 13.32 -0.64 13.10
N LYS A 22 13.08 0.46 13.83
CA LYS A 22 11.77 1.10 13.88
C LYS A 22 11.40 1.42 12.43
N GLU A 23 10.28 0.88 11.95
CA GLU A 23 9.72 1.32 10.67
C GLU A 23 9.30 2.79 10.84
N ASP A 24 10.01 3.69 10.19
CA ASP A 24 9.60 5.08 10.10
C ASP A 24 8.40 5.15 9.16
N TYR A 25 7.27 5.61 9.66
CA TYR A 25 6.05 5.80 8.88
C TYR A 25 6.06 7.18 8.23
N CYS A 26 5.46 7.25 7.04
CA CYS A 26 5.31 8.47 6.28
C CYS A 26 3.92 8.53 5.68
N THR A 27 3.35 9.72 5.61
CA THR A 27 2.08 9.98 4.91
C THR A 27 2.38 10.75 3.63
N PHE A 28 1.82 10.26 2.53
CA PHE A 28 1.84 10.95 1.25
C PHE A 28 0.42 11.44 0.97
N VAL A 29 0.28 12.74 0.77
CA VAL A 29 -0.99 13.37 0.44
C VAL A 29 -1.00 13.69 -1.03
N VAL A 30 -2.05 13.24 -1.71
CA VAL A 30 -2.28 13.47 -3.14
C VAL A 30 -3.57 14.26 -3.31
N GLU A 31 -3.49 15.44 -3.92
CA GLU A 31 -4.67 16.16 -4.39
C GLU A 31 -5.12 15.57 -5.73
N VAL A 32 -6.39 15.21 -5.84
CA VAL A 32 -6.99 14.63 -7.04
C VAL A 32 -7.24 15.74 -8.06
N ILE A 33 -6.72 15.57 -9.27
CA ILE A 33 -6.92 16.49 -10.39
C ILE A 33 -7.89 15.91 -11.41
N ASP A 34 -7.72 14.63 -11.74
CA ASP A 34 -8.53 13.91 -12.72
C ASP A 34 -8.60 12.44 -12.35
N TRP A 35 -9.59 11.73 -12.86
CA TRP A 35 -9.77 10.31 -12.60
C TRP A 35 -10.55 9.61 -13.71
N GLU A 36 -10.33 8.31 -13.85
CA GLU A 36 -11.02 7.43 -14.77
C GLU A 36 -11.33 6.09 -14.10
N LEU A 37 -12.54 5.58 -14.28
CA LEU A 37 -12.94 4.25 -13.85
C LEU A 37 -13.07 3.35 -15.08
N THR A 38 -12.21 2.35 -15.18
CA THR A 38 -12.21 1.38 -16.26
C THR A 38 -12.76 0.06 -15.78
N TYR A 39 -13.75 -0.46 -16.49
CA TYR A 39 -14.32 -1.78 -16.26
C TYR A 39 -14.14 -2.65 -17.50
N LEU A 40 -13.55 -3.82 -17.34
CA LEU A 40 -13.41 -4.84 -18.36
C LEU A 40 -14.02 -6.15 -17.88
N PHE A 41 -14.88 -6.72 -18.70
CA PHE A 41 -15.40 -8.08 -18.53
C PHE A 41 -15.20 -8.86 -19.81
N SER A 42 -14.54 -10.00 -19.71
CA SER A 42 -14.18 -10.81 -20.88
C SER A 42 -14.23 -12.31 -20.60
N ILE A 43 -14.22 -13.11 -21.67
CA ILE A 43 -14.06 -14.55 -21.55
C ILE A 43 -12.59 -14.87 -21.38
N ASN A 44 -12.29 -15.68 -20.36
CA ASN A 44 -10.94 -16.17 -20.14
C ASN A 44 -10.65 -17.31 -21.15
N HIS A 45 -9.81 -17.03 -22.12
CA HIS A 45 -9.40 -18.02 -23.13
C HIS A 45 -8.38 -19.04 -22.58
N ASP A 46 -7.78 -18.75 -21.42
CA ASP A 46 -6.70 -19.56 -20.83
C ASP A 46 -7.23 -20.45 -19.69
N GLN A 47 -8.33 -21.16 -19.97
CA GLN A 47 -9.04 -22.03 -19.00
C GLN A 47 -8.15 -23.09 -18.35
N LYS A 48 -7.02 -23.42 -18.96
CA LYS A 48 -6.08 -24.44 -18.46
C LYS A 48 -5.45 -24.03 -17.14
N TYR A 49 -5.27 -22.74 -16.90
CA TYR A 49 -4.58 -22.20 -15.72
C TYR A 49 -5.50 -21.48 -14.75
N ARG A 50 -6.72 -21.12 -15.19
CA ARG A 50 -7.69 -20.39 -14.36
C ARG A 50 -9.06 -21.09 -14.48
N PRO A 51 -9.59 -21.61 -13.36
CA PRO A 51 -10.86 -22.35 -13.38
C PRO A 51 -12.07 -21.45 -13.67
N ASN A 52 -11.93 -20.13 -13.55
CA ASN A 52 -13.01 -19.20 -13.86
C ASN A 52 -13.04 -18.91 -15.37
N PRO A 53 -14.17 -19.17 -16.07
CA PRO A 53 -14.32 -18.91 -17.50
C PRO A 53 -14.38 -17.43 -17.87
N TYR A 54 -14.49 -16.54 -16.87
CA TYR A 54 -14.58 -15.11 -17.07
C TYR A 54 -13.44 -14.38 -16.37
N GLU A 55 -13.00 -13.28 -16.98
CA GLU A 55 -12.08 -12.31 -16.41
C GLU A 55 -12.81 -10.99 -16.21
N GLU A 56 -12.62 -10.40 -15.07
CA GLU A 56 -13.17 -9.09 -14.71
C GLU A 56 -12.08 -8.25 -14.09
N TYR A 57 -11.94 -7.04 -14.60
CA TYR A 57 -11.00 -6.04 -14.10
C TYR A 57 -11.76 -4.74 -13.85
N LEU A 58 -11.57 -4.17 -12.70
CA LEU A 58 -12.08 -2.86 -12.35
C LEU A 58 -10.90 -2.04 -11.81
N HIS A 59 -10.57 -0.96 -12.51
CA HIS A 59 -9.46 -0.08 -12.18
C HIS A 59 -9.97 1.34 -11.98
N LEU A 60 -9.48 2.01 -10.95
CA LEU A 60 -9.64 3.44 -10.75
C LEU A 60 -8.26 4.08 -10.90
N ASP A 61 -8.09 4.84 -11.96
CA ASP A 61 -6.89 5.60 -12.23
C ASP A 61 -7.12 7.07 -11.85
N ILE A 62 -6.21 7.63 -11.06
CA ILE A 62 -6.28 9.01 -10.56
C ILE A 62 -4.98 9.71 -10.96
N LYS A 63 -5.11 10.86 -11.59
CA LYS A 63 -4.02 11.83 -11.76
C LYS A 63 -4.10 12.84 -10.63
N GLY A 64 -2.99 13.05 -9.95
CA GLY A 64 -2.94 13.93 -8.81
C GLY A 64 -1.65 14.71 -8.67
N ILE A 65 -1.63 15.58 -7.68
CA ILE A 65 -0.46 16.35 -7.28
C ILE A 65 -0.12 15.99 -5.84
N LEU A 66 1.13 15.61 -5.61
CA LEU A 66 1.64 15.39 -4.26
C LEU A 66 1.63 16.71 -3.50
N ARG A 67 1.10 16.73 -2.28
CA ARG A 67 1.09 17.85 -1.35
C ARG A 67 1.97 17.60 -0.14
N GLU A 68 2.04 16.33 0.31
CA GLU A 68 2.94 15.89 1.36
C GLU A 68 3.69 14.62 0.95
N PRO A 69 4.92 14.42 1.45
CA PRO A 69 5.74 15.37 2.23
C PRO A 69 6.25 16.53 1.38
N LYS A 70 6.50 17.70 2.01
CA LYS A 70 6.86 18.97 1.35
C LYS A 70 7.93 18.89 0.26
N LYS A 71 8.87 17.96 0.39
CA LYS A 71 9.92 17.76 -0.65
C LYS A 71 9.37 17.32 -2.01
N PHE A 72 8.12 16.86 -2.06
CA PHE A 72 7.45 16.43 -3.29
C PHE A 72 6.27 17.32 -3.66
N ASP A 73 5.98 18.36 -2.88
CA ASP A 73 4.86 19.27 -3.15
C ASP A 73 4.90 19.83 -4.57
N GLY A 74 3.74 19.87 -5.21
CA GLY A 74 3.56 20.32 -6.59
C GLY A 74 3.99 19.30 -7.66
N LYS A 75 4.43 18.09 -7.28
CA LYS A 75 4.80 17.04 -8.25
C LYS A 75 3.60 16.20 -8.65
N GLU A 76 3.46 15.97 -9.95
CA GLU A 76 2.43 15.06 -10.49
C GLU A 76 2.69 13.63 -10.07
N ILE A 77 1.61 12.87 -9.89
CA ILE A 77 1.63 11.44 -9.56
C ILE A 77 0.45 10.73 -10.20
N ASP A 78 0.70 9.52 -10.71
CA ASP A 78 -0.33 8.59 -11.14
C ASP A 78 -0.65 7.61 -10.00
N VAL A 79 -1.93 7.41 -9.73
CA VAL A 79 -2.43 6.51 -8.69
C VAL A 79 -3.40 5.54 -9.32
N THR A 80 -3.09 4.24 -9.26
CA THR A 80 -3.95 3.18 -9.79
C THR A 80 -4.43 2.28 -8.66
N PHE A 81 -5.73 2.15 -8.51
CA PHE A 81 -6.37 1.16 -7.66
C PHE A 81 -6.96 0.03 -8.49
N MET A 82 -6.57 -1.19 -8.17
CA MET A 82 -7.16 -2.40 -8.72
C MET A 82 -8.21 -2.94 -7.77
N GLY A 83 -9.40 -3.23 -8.27
CA GLY A 83 -10.43 -3.93 -7.52
C GLY A 83 -10.03 -5.38 -7.29
N ASP A 84 -9.93 -5.80 -6.04
CA ASP A 84 -9.63 -7.19 -5.67
C ASP A 84 -10.80 -7.77 -4.88
N ARG A 85 -11.45 -8.81 -5.44
CA ARG A 85 -12.55 -9.53 -4.79
C ARG A 85 -12.12 -10.25 -3.52
N ASN A 86 -10.85 -10.64 -3.43
CA ASN A 86 -10.33 -11.38 -2.27
C ASN A 86 -10.00 -10.48 -1.08
N MET A 87 -10.06 -9.16 -1.24
CA MET A 87 -9.85 -8.21 -0.15
C MET A 87 -11.10 -7.96 0.70
N THR A 88 -12.26 -8.44 0.26
CA THR A 88 -13.47 -8.40 1.09
C THR A 88 -13.33 -9.41 2.23
N PRO A 89 -13.43 -8.98 3.50
CA PRO A 89 -13.31 -9.89 4.62
C PRO A 89 -14.40 -10.97 4.55
N ASP A 90 -14.02 -12.22 4.48
CA ASP A 90 -14.95 -13.32 4.66
C ASP A 90 -15.28 -13.44 6.15
N ILE A 91 -16.42 -12.86 6.54
CA ILE A 91 -16.93 -12.86 7.92
C ILE A 91 -17.15 -14.30 8.41
N ASN A 92 -17.37 -15.26 7.50
CA ASN A 92 -17.63 -16.65 7.81
C ASN A 92 -16.34 -17.48 7.93
N ASN A 93 -15.19 -16.95 7.48
CA ASN A 93 -13.91 -17.64 7.56
C ASN A 93 -12.81 -16.75 8.16
N PRO A 94 -12.85 -16.49 9.47
CA PRO A 94 -11.84 -15.68 10.15
C PRO A 94 -10.43 -16.30 10.16
N ALA A 95 -10.31 -17.55 9.71
CA ALA A 95 -9.04 -18.28 9.66
C ALA A 95 -8.21 -18.02 8.39
N SER A 96 -8.61 -17.11 7.51
CA SER A 96 -7.74 -16.63 6.43
C SER A 96 -6.55 -15.89 7.05
N THR A 97 -5.51 -16.66 7.35
CA THR A 97 -4.32 -16.23 8.11
C THR A 97 -3.30 -15.45 7.27
N ILE A 98 -3.65 -15.07 6.05
CA ILE A 98 -2.80 -14.22 5.23
C ILE A 98 -2.91 -12.80 5.77
N LYS A 99 -1.95 -12.42 6.61
CA LYS A 99 -1.78 -11.02 7.03
C LYS A 99 -1.30 -10.22 5.83
N PRO A 100 -2.08 -9.29 5.30
CA PRO A 100 -1.63 -8.45 4.20
C PRO A 100 -0.39 -7.66 4.65
N ILE A 101 0.66 -7.67 3.81
CA ILE A 101 1.90 -6.94 4.09
C ILE A 101 1.73 -5.48 3.72
N SER A 102 0.98 -5.20 2.63
CA SER A 102 0.71 -3.85 2.13
C SER A 102 -0.56 -3.86 1.29
N LEU A 103 -1.16 -2.67 1.12
CA LEU A 103 -2.24 -2.42 0.16
C LEU A 103 -1.71 -2.02 -1.21
N GLY A 104 -0.44 -1.69 -1.31
CA GLY A 104 0.21 -1.29 -2.55
C GLY A 104 1.58 -0.68 -2.32
N PHE A 105 2.18 -0.23 -3.42
CA PHE A 105 3.51 0.35 -3.43
C PHE A 105 3.51 1.70 -4.12
N LEU A 106 4.10 2.69 -3.44
CA LEU A 106 4.39 4.00 -3.99
C LEU A 106 5.84 4.02 -4.46
N LYS A 107 6.07 4.37 -5.73
CA LYS A 107 7.40 4.53 -6.32
C LYS A 107 7.61 5.98 -6.75
N ILE A 108 8.72 6.59 -6.29
CA ILE A 108 9.11 7.95 -6.66
C ILE A 108 10.55 7.90 -7.15
N ARG A 109 10.74 8.03 -8.47
CA ARG A 109 12.06 8.01 -9.10
C ARG A 109 12.15 9.09 -10.17
N GLY A 110 12.81 10.21 -9.87
CA GLY A 110 12.89 11.35 -10.78
C GLY A 110 11.51 11.88 -11.12
N ASP A 111 11.18 11.91 -12.40
CA ASP A 111 9.88 12.36 -12.91
C ASP A 111 8.81 11.26 -12.94
N HIS A 112 9.20 10.02 -12.69
CA HIS A 112 8.26 8.91 -12.61
C HIS A 112 7.80 8.74 -11.16
N ARG A 113 6.53 9.07 -10.90
CA ARG A 113 5.86 8.96 -9.60
C ARG A 113 4.57 8.20 -9.80
N GLN A 114 4.46 7.06 -9.14
CA GLN A 114 3.33 6.17 -9.30
C GLN A 114 3.01 5.45 -8.00
N PHE A 115 1.73 5.35 -7.69
CA PHE A 115 1.20 4.39 -6.72
C PHE A 115 0.39 3.33 -7.46
N ILE A 116 0.61 2.07 -7.13
CA ILE A 116 -0.24 0.96 -7.56
C ILE A 116 -0.65 0.19 -6.32
N GLY A 117 -1.96 0.01 -6.14
CA GLY A 117 -2.51 -0.69 -4.99
C GLY A 117 -3.82 -1.38 -5.29
N SER A 118 -4.27 -2.19 -4.33
CA SER A 118 -5.54 -2.90 -4.41
C SER A 118 -6.46 -2.44 -3.28
N ILE A 119 -7.75 -2.34 -3.60
CA ILE A 119 -8.83 -2.10 -2.64
C ILE A 119 -9.96 -3.10 -2.92
N PRO A 120 -10.87 -3.33 -1.97
CA PRO A 120 -12.03 -4.18 -2.22
C PRO A 120 -12.77 -3.74 -3.48
N GLN A 121 -13.05 -4.69 -4.38
CA GLN A 121 -13.67 -4.37 -5.67
C GLN A 121 -14.99 -3.61 -5.51
N ASP A 122 -15.79 -3.98 -4.50
CA ASP A 122 -17.09 -3.36 -4.22
C ASP A 122 -16.98 -1.90 -3.74
N SER A 123 -15.79 -1.46 -3.34
CA SER A 123 -15.56 -0.07 -2.90
C SER A 123 -15.44 0.90 -4.07
N LEU A 124 -14.96 0.45 -5.23
CA LEU A 124 -14.69 1.32 -6.38
C LEU A 124 -15.94 2.03 -6.92
N PRO A 125 -17.09 1.32 -7.11
CA PRO A 125 -18.35 1.98 -7.51
C PRO A 125 -18.88 2.98 -6.50
N LEU A 126 -18.50 2.87 -5.22
CA LEU A 126 -18.89 3.82 -4.18
C LEU A 126 -18.01 5.07 -4.19
N ILE A 127 -16.72 4.91 -4.53
CA ILE A 127 -15.75 6.00 -4.57
C ILE A 127 -15.97 6.91 -5.79
N ALA A 128 -16.29 6.34 -6.95
CA ALA A 128 -16.45 7.09 -8.19
C ALA A 128 -17.48 8.24 -8.11
N PRO A 129 -18.72 8.07 -7.58
CA PRO A 129 -19.66 9.18 -7.41
C PRO A 129 -19.18 10.24 -6.41
N MET A 130 -18.33 9.86 -5.44
CA MET A 130 -17.77 10.82 -4.49
C MET A 130 -16.66 11.66 -5.12
N LEU A 131 -15.88 11.08 -6.04
CA LEU A 131 -14.92 11.83 -6.86
C LEU A 131 -15.65 12.78 -7.80
N GLU A 132 -16.68 12.31 -8.51
CA GLU A 132 -17.50 13.11 -9.43
C GLU A 132 -18.14 14.32 -8.72
N SER A 133 -18.70 14.10 -7.55
CA SER A 133 -19.31 15.16 -6.73
C SER A 133 -18.30 16.03 -5.97
N LYS A 134 -16.99 15.81 -6.17
CA LYS A 134 -15.88 16.47 -5.46
C LYS A 134 -15.96 16.35 -3.92
N ARG A 135 -16.63 15.32 -3.43
CA ARG A 135 -16.61 14.96 -2.00
C ARG A 135 -15.32 14.26 -1.60
N ILE A 136 -14.56 13.75 -2.57
CA ILE A 136 -13.19 13.31 -2.41
C ILE A 136 -12.31 14.23 -3.25
N ARG A 137 -11.36 14.90 -2.60
CA ARG A 137 -10.39 15.78 -3.23
C ARG A 137 -8.96 15.38 -2.93
N PHE A 138 -8.76 14.59 -1.87
CA PHE A 138 -7.44 14.18 -1.40
C PHE A 138 -7.40 12.70 -1.07
N LEU A 139 -6.21 12.12 -1.29
CA LEU A 139 -5.86 10.77 -0.87
C LEU A 139 -4.72 10.85 0.13
N HIS A 140 -4.86 10.14 1.25
CA HIS A 140 -3.73 9.88 2.14
C HIS A 140 -3.26 8.45 1.94
N LEU A 141 -2.00 8.30 1.55
CA LEU A 141 -1.31 7.04 1.42
C LEU A 141 -0.34 6.94 2.59
N HIS A 142 -0.70 6.19 3.62
CA HIS A 142 0.12 6.03 4.81
C HIS A 142 0.87 4.71 4.79
N GLY A 143 2.18 4.75 5.03
CA GLY A 143 3.01 3.55 4.96
C GLY A 143 4.44 3.78 5.43
N SER A 144 5.36 2.95 4.94
CA SER A 144 6.78 3.12 5.25
C SER A 144 7.34 4.39 4.62
N SER A 145 8.42 4.93 5.18
CA SER A 145 9.23 5.92 4.47
C SER A 145 9.83 5.32 3.18
N LEU A 146 10.21 6.20 2.24
CA LEU A 146 10.81 5.77 0.98
C LEU A 146 12.17 5.09 1.23
N HIS A 147 12.26 3.82 0.83
CA HIS A 147 13.50 3.06 0.78
C HIS A 147 13.78 2.65 -0.67
N HIS A 148 14.94 3.02 -1.21
CA HIS A 148 15.28 2.81 -2.63
C HIS A 148 14.17 3.30 -3.60
N CYS A 149 13.65 4.49 -3.34
CA CYS A 149 12.56 5.13 -4.11
C CYS A 149 11.20 4.44 -4.01
N THR A 150 10.98 3.51 -3.10
CA THR A 150 9.72 2.77 -2.93
C THR A 150 9.25 2.83 -1.48
N ALA A 151 7.96 3.03 -1.28
CA ALA A 151 7.28 2.91 0.01
C ALA A 151 6.18 1.85 -0.07
N SER A 152 6.03 1.06 1.00
CA SER A 152 4.95 0.10 1.17
C SER A 152 3.78 0.79 1.87
N ILE A 153 2.61 0.88 1.23
CA ILE A 153 1.43 1.55 1.77
C ILE A 153 0.57 0.56 2.54
N LYS A 154 0.19 0.94 3.76
CA LYS A 154 -0.56 0.11 4.71
C LYS A 154 -1.98 0.60 4.95
N SER A 155 -2.26 1.89 4.72
CA SER A 155 -3.61 2.42 4.75
C SER A 155 -3.81 3.48 3.67
N ILE A 156 -5.05 3.58 3.20
CA ILE A 156 -5.50 4.50 2.17
C ILE A 156 -6.75 5.17 2.70
N HIS A 157 -6.76 6.49 2.71
CA HIS A 157 -7.92 7.28 3.12
C HIS A 157 -8.28 8.28 2.04
N PHE A 158 -9.56 8.48 1.85
CA PHE A 158 -10.14 9.42 0.91
C PHE A 158 -10.79 10.56 1.68
N PHE A 159 -10.45 11.82 1.36
CA PHE A 159 -10.89 13.00 2.11
C PHE A 159 -11.46 14.09 1.20
N ASN A 160 -12.32 14.91 1.79
CA ASN A 160 -12.80 16.12 1.13
C ASN A 160 -11.84 17.30 1.35
N ASP A 161 -11.42 17.50 2.59
CA ASP A 161 -10.56 18.62 2.97
C ASP A 161 -9.24 18.11 3.56
N PHE A 162 -8.18 18.84 3.29
CA PHE A 162 -6.86 18.60 3.84
C PHE A 162 -6.43 19.85 4.61
N ASP A 163 -6.45 19.77 5.93
CA ASP A 163 -5.91 20.81 6.78
C ASP A 163 -4.45 20.49 7.10
N LEU A 164 -3.54 21.35 6.59
CA LEU A 164 -2.10 21.24 6.82
C LEU A 164 -1.69 21.55 8.26
N GLU A 165 -2.58 22.15 9.06
CA GLU A 165 -2.26 22.60 10.41
C GLU A 165 -2.52 21.52 11.49
N GLU A 166 -3.23 20.44 11.19
CA GLU A 166 -3.57 19.37 12.14
C GLU A 166 -2.62 18.16 12.14
N TRP A 167 -1.50 18.20 11.38
CA TRP A 167 -0.60 17.03 11.26
C TRP A 167 0.85 17.33 11.59
#